data_07c1fa1e1db7e634a6456440e2b0c5e1
#
_entry.id   07c1fa1e1db7e634a6456440e2b0c5e1
#
_cell.length_a   1.000
_cell.length_b   1.000
_cell.length_c   1.000
_cell.angle_alpha   90.00
_cell.angle_beta   90.00
_cell.angle_gamma   90.00
#
_symmetry.space_group_name_H-M   'P 1'
#
loop_
_entity.id
_entity.type
_entity.pdbx_description
1 polymer ?
#
loop_
_entity_poly.entity_id
_entity_poly.type
_entity_poly.pdbx_seq_one_letter_code
_entity_poly.pdbx_strand_id
1 'polypeptide(L)'
;MRVIFIATAIPAIALIFAITCVPFVVVASNSVMVNVGGNGSSWSSFSPKSVEIKAGESVTWRNPMAVSEPHTVTFLKDQSFFPPPAVPVPLTFNSTDLKADPDANIDPLIIDQNGTKSVIVDNARHYNPVSVDSSGHNATYLPLNANYTLTGTEKFVSSGWMWPEGLAPQGAPPIKTFSVTFENAGKYDYMCVIHPWMTGIVTVN
;
A
#
# COMPACT_ATOMS: atom_id res chain seq x y z
N MET A 1 62.91 -12.98 -61.23
CA MET A 1 62.60 -12.47 -59.88
C MET A 1 61.27 -13.04 -59.48
N ARG A 2 61.25 -14.12 -58.69
CA ARG A 2 59.97 -14.77 -58.25
C ARG A 2 59.62 -14.24 -56.86
N VAL A 3 58.46 -13.61 -56.73
CA VAL A 3 57.91 -13.12 -55.46
C VAL A 3 57.13 -14.26 -54.82
N ILE A 4 57.57 -14.72 -53.66
CA ILE A 4 56.88 -15.74 -52.87
C ILE A 4 55.93 -14.99 -51.91
N PHE A 5 54.59 -15.16 -52.04
CA PHE A 5 53.63 -14.71 -51.05
C PHE A 5 53.46 -15.78 -49.97
N ILE A 6 53.83 -15.41 -48.74
CA ILE A 6 53.55 -16.24 -47.55
C ILE A 6 52.21 -15.82 -47.02
N ALA A 7 51.22 -16.71 -47.09
CA ALA A 7 49.91 -16.51 -46.50
C ALA A 7 49.93 -16.94 -45.01
N THR A 8 49.86 -16.02 -44.11
CA THR A 8 49.69 -16.29 -42.66
C THR A 8 48.22 -16.54 -42.34
N ALA A 9 47.90 -17.77 -41.95
CA ALA A 9 46.59 -18.16 -41.46
C ALA A 9 46.45 -17.72 -39.98
N ILE A 10 45.46 -16.87 -39.70
CA ILE A 10 45.08 -16.46 -38.35
C ILE A 10 44.04 -17.47 -37.83
N PRO A 11 44.26 -18.17 -36.71
CA PRO A 11 43.23 -19.05 -36.15
C PRO A 11 42.09 -18.22 -35.53
N ALA A 12 40.88 -18.42 -36.02
CA ALA A 12 39.67 -17.86 -35.42
C ALA A 12 39.36 -18.61 -34.12
N ILE A 13 39.52 -17.97 -32.99
CA ILE A 13 39.11 -18.49 -31.68
C ILE A 13 37.59 -18.25 -31.58
N ALA A 14 36.80 -19.31 -31.71
CA ALA A 14 35.36 -19.27 -31.45
C ALA A 14 35.12 -19.28 -29.95
N LEU A 15 34.71 -18.12 -29.38
CA LEU A 15 34.31 -18.01 -27.98
C LEU A 15 32.87 -18.55 -27.86
N ILE A 16 32.72 -19.77 -27.32
CA ILE A 16 31.40 -20.37 -27.03
C ILE A 16 30.90 -19.77 -25.70
N PHE A 17 29.98 -18.84 -25.77
CA PHE A 17 29.20 -18.38 -24.59
C PHE A 17 28.19 -19.48 -24.22
N ALA A 18 28.48 -20.23 -23.15
CA ALA A 18 27.51 -21.11 -22.54
C ALA A 18 26.50 -20.23 -21.77
N ILE A 19 25.31 -20.02 -22.33
CA ILE A 19 24.19 -19.42 -21.63
C ILE A 19 23.67 -20.46 -20.63
N THR A 20 24.05 -20.33 -19.37
CA THR A 20 23.44 -21.11 -18.28
C THR A 20 22.04 -20.57 -18.03
N CYS A 21 21.04 -21.27 -18.54
CA CYS A 21 19.65 -21.00 -18.22
C CYS A 21 19.40 -21.45 -16.76
N VAL A 22 19.45 -20.50 -15.82
CA VAL A 22 19.06 -20.75 -14.44
C VAL A 22 17.54 -20.83 -14.44
N PRO A 23 16.92 -21.94 -14.02
CA PRO A 23 15.48 -22.02 -13.96
C PRO A 23 14.97 -21.02 -12.93
N PHE A 24 14.16 -20.05 -13.38
CA PHE A 24 13.46 -19.12 -12.50
C PHE A 24 12.34 -19.92 -11.83
N VAL A 25 12.53 -20.31 -10.58
CA VAL A 25 11.47 -20.95 -9.78
C VAL A 25 10.49 -19.85 -9.39
N VAL A 26 9.38 -19.76 -10.09
CA VAL A 26 8.23 -18.96 -9.66
C VAL A 26 7.63 -19.69 -8.46
N VAL A 27 8.02 -19.28 -7.26
CA VAL A 27 7.32 -19.71 -6.04
C VAL A 27 5.98 -18.98 -6.05
N ALA A 28 4.88 -19.73 -6.15
CA ALA A 28 3.56 -19.17 -5.97
C ALA A 28 3.49 -18.60 -4.54
N SER A 29 3.45 -17.26 -4.43
CA SER A 29 3.31 -16.59 -3.15
C SER A 29 1.89 -16.89 -2.63
N ASN A 30 1.79 -17.64 -1.53
CA ASN A 30 0.53 -17.81 -0.84
C ASN A 30 0.10 -16.45 -0.27
N SER A 31 -1.07 -15.97 -0.69
CA SER A 31 -1.65 -14.76 -0.13
C SER A 31 -2.76 -15.12 0.85
N VAL A 32 -2.64 -14.62 2.07
CA VAL A 32 -3.69 -14.75 3.09
C VAL A 32 -4.64 -13.57 2.98
N MET A 33 -5.95 -13.84 2.96
CA MET A 33 -6.98 -12.79 2.89
C MET A 33 -7.45 -12.40 4.29
N VAL A 34 -7.50 -11.10 4.56
CA VAL A 34 -8.06 -10.50 5.77
C VAL A 34 -9.21 -9.58 5.40
N ASN A 35 -10.37 -9.77 6.02
CA ASN A 35 -11.49 -8.86 5.88
C ASN A 35 -11.32 -7.67 6.84
N VAL A 36 -11.56 -6.48 6.33
CA VAL A 36 -11.49 -5.21 7.05
C VAL A 36 -12.92 -4.76 7.30
N GLY A 37 -13.38 -4.82 8.54
CA GLY A 37 -14.80 -4.80 8.86
C GLY A 37 -15.43 -6.19 8.77
N GLY A 38 -16.59 -6.36 9.36
CA GLY A 38 -17.29 -7.63 9.44
C GLY A 38 -18.53 -7.71 8.56
N ASN A 39 -19.06 -8.91 8.41
CA ASN A 39 -20.41 -9.10 7.85
C ASN A 39 -21.45 -8.56 8.85
N GLY A 40 -22.23 -7.58 8.45
CA GLY A 40 -23.28 -6.98 9.28
C GLY A 40 -22.77 -5.85 10.19
N SER A 41 -23.08 -5.92 11.48
CA SER A 41 -22.82 -4.85 12.45
C SER A 41 -21.42 -4.85 13.09
N SER A 42 -20.57 -5.81 12.79
CA SER A 42 -19.22 -5.93 13.34
C SER A 42 -18.19 -5.16 12.52
N TRP A 43 -18.40 -3.90 12.39
CA TRP A 43 -17.65 -2.99 11.54
C TRP A 43 -16.32 -2.48 12.12
N SER A 44 -15.91 -2.96 13.25
CA SER A 44 -14.70 -2.49 13.95
C SER A 44 -13.66 -3.57 14.20
N SER A 45 -13.54 -4.57 13.29
CA SER A 45 -12.59 -5.67 13.47
C SER A 45 -11.91 -6.10 12.17
N PHE A 46 -10.69 -6.62 12.28
CA PHE A 46 -10.04 -7.41 11.23
C PHE A 46 -10.36 -8.89 11.43
N SER A 47 -10.62 -9.61 10.33
CA SER A 47 -10.93 -11.03 10.38
C SER A 47 -10.19 -11.82 9.28
N PRO A 48 -9.24 -12.71 9.66
CA PRO A 48 -8.74 -12.96 11.02
C PRO A 48 -7.98 -11.76 11.60
N LYS A 49 -7.96 -11.64 12.93
CA LYS A 49 -7.24 -10.58 13.64
C LYS A 49 -5.72 -10.85 13.68
N SER A 50 -5.33 -12.11 13.67
CA SER A 50 -3.94 -12.56 13.70
C SER A 50 -3.68 -13.48 12.51
N VAL A 51 -2.57 -13.24 11.81
CA VAL A 51 -2.12 -14.00 10.65
C VAL A 51 -0.68 -14.43 10.86
N GLU A 52 -0.37 -15.69 10.52
CA GLU A 52 0.98 -16.21 10.49
C GLU A 52 1.37 -16.58 9.05
N ILE A 53 2.51 -16.08 8.61
CA ILE A 53 3.07 -16.29 7.26
C ILE A 53 4.59 -16.49 7.35
N LYS A 54 5.19 -16.81 6.21
CA LYS A 54 6.66 -16.83 6.05
C LYS A 54 7.16 -15.56 5.39
N ALA A 55 8.44 -15.25 5.58
CA ALA A 55 9.09 -14.17 4.85
C ALA A 55 8.96 -14.39 3.33
N GLY A 56 8.63 -13.33 2.60
CA GLY A 56 8.31 -13.34 1.18
C GLY A 56 6.84 -13.65 0.83
N GLU A 57 6.02 -14.04 1.79
CA GLU A 57 4.58 -14.22 1.58
C GLU A 57 3.81 -12.91 1.77
N SER A 58 2.55 -12.90 1.29
CA SER A 58 1.72 -11.70 1.26
C SER A 58 0.43 -11.86 2.05
N VAL A 59 -0.04 -10.74 2.61
CA VAL A 59 -1.39 -10.62 3.15
C VAL A 59 -2.14 -9.59 2.31
N THR A 60 -3.38 -9.91 1.96
CA THR A 60 -4.27 -9.00 1.22
C THR A 60 -5.48 -8.65 2.08
N TRP A 61 -5.74 -7.38 2.27
CA TRP A 61 -6.92 -6.87 2.96
C TRP A 61 -7.95 -6.41 1.95
N ARG A 62 -9.22 -6.62 2.28
CA ARG A 62 -10.38 -6.10 1.54
C ARG A 62 -11.50 -5.70 2.49
N ASN A 63 -12.31 -4.74 2.09
CA ASN A 63 -13.49 -4.33 2.84
C ASN A 63 -14.74 -5.03 2.26
N PRO A 64 -15.31 -6.05 2.92
CA PRO A 64 -16.45 -6.83 2.43
C PRO A 64 -17.80 -6.28 2.93
N MET A 65 -17.84 -5.12 3.57
CA MET A 65 -19.05 -4.58 4.19
C MET A 65 -20.14 -4.27 3.17
N ALA A 66 -21.39 -4.31 3.63
CA ALA A 66 -22.56 -3.96 2.84
C ALA A 66 -23.00 -2.49 3.04
N VAL A 67 -22.25 -1.73 3.83
CA VAL A 67 -22.50 -0.31 4.11
C VAL A 67 -21.27 0.51 3.74
N SER A 68 -21.47 1.77 3.33
CA SER A 68 -20.39 2.67 2.91
C SER A 68 -19.60 3.18 4.11
N GLU A 69 -18.83 2.28 4.72
CA GLU A 69 -17.95 2.56 5.85
C GLU A 69 -16.49 2.33 5.43
N PRO A 70 -15.62 3.35 5.47
CA PRO A 70 -14.22 3.19 5.13
C PRO A 70 -13.42 2.62 6.30
N HIS A 71 -12.40 1.84 5.96
CA HIS A 71 -11.39 1.38 6.90
C HIS A 71 -9.99 1.56 6.33
N THR A 72 -8.99 1.58 7.18
CA THR A 72 -7.59 1.55 6.76
C THR A 72 -6.86 0.33 7.30
N VAL A 73 -5.77 -0.03 6.61
CA VAL A 73 -4.74 -0.93 7.11
C VAL A 73 -3.47 -0.12 7.24
N THR A 74 -3.07 0.16 8.48
CA THR A 74 -1.98 1.08 8.73
C THR A 74 -0.95 0.45 9.66
N PHE A 75 0.27 0.29 9.16
CA PHE A 75 1.45 -0.10 9.91
C PHE A 75 2.12 1.17 10.42
N LEU A 76 2.17 1.34 11.73
CA LEU A 76 2.67 2.53 12.39
C LEU A 76 3.78 2.14 13.36
N LYS A 77 5.03 2.36 12.96
CA LYS A 77 6.20 2.07 13.79
C LYS A 77 6.52 3.21 14.77
N ASP A 78 6.14 4.42 14.41
CA ASP A 78 6.41 5.62 15.17
C ASP A 78 5.13 6.43 15.33
N GLN A 79 4.66 6.59 16.56
CA GLN A 79 3.39 7.27 16.88
C GLN A 79 3.35 8.74 16.45
N SER A 80 4.51 9.38 16.27
CA SER A 80 4.56 10.76 15.77
C SER A 80 4.07 10.90 14.32
N PHE A 81 4.00 9.79 13.58
CA PHE A 81 3.46 9.73 12.22
C PHE A 81 1.96 9.42 12.16
N PHE A 82 1.30 9.25 13.31
CA PHE A 82 -0.15 9.07 13.32
C PHE A 82 -0.82 10.31 12.72
N PRO A 83 -1.55 10.18 11.60
CA PRO A 83 -2.19 11.32 10.97
C PRO A 83 -3.31 11.85 11.86
N PRO A 84 -3.52 13.17 11.92
CA PRO A 84 -4.68 13.73 12.61
C PRO A 84 -5.98 13.20 11.97
N PRO A 85 -7.07 13.10 12.75
CA PRO A 85 -8.33 12.58 12.25
C PRO A 85 -8.90 13.48 11.14
N ALA A 86 -9.45 12.86 10.08
CA ALA A 86 -10.13 13.56 9.01
C ALA A 86 -11.40 14.23 9.53
N VAL A 87 -11.54 15.52 9.27
CA VAL A 87 -12.72 16.29 9.65
C VAL A 87 -13.47 16.73 8.38
N PRO A 88 -14.68 16.19 8.10
CA PRO A 88 -15.48 16.66 7.00
C PRO A 88 -16.00 18.08 7.30
N VAL A 89 -15.76 19.01 6.39
CA VAL A 89 -16.25 20.38 6.47
C VAL A 89 -17.28 20.59 5.36
N PRO A 90 -18.48 21.12 5.66
CA PRO A 90 -19.47 21.45 4.63
C PRO A 90 -18.88 22.42 3.58
N LEU A 91 -19.20 22.21 2.31
CA LEU A 91 -18.72 23.06 1.20
C LEU A 91 -19.21 24.51 1.24
N THR A 92 -20.16 24.82 2.13
CA THR A 92 -20.59 26.20 2.40
C THR A 92 -19.53 27.03 3.13
N PHE A 93 -18.49 26.37 3.64
CA PHE A 93 -17.35 27.05 4.21
C PHE A 93 -16.50 27.65 3.07
N ASN A 94 -16.39 28.96 3.04
CA ASN A 94 -15.63 29.69 2.01
C ASN A 94 -14.13 29.53 2.30
N SER A 95 -13.54 28.45 1.80
CA SER A 95 -12.19 28.05 2.19
C SER A 95 -11.23 28.13 0.99
N THR A 96 -10.87 29.31 0.62
CA THR A 96 -9.69 29.52 -0.26
C THR A 96 -8.38 29.08 0.40
N ASP A 97 -8.41 28.74 1.69
CA ASP A 97 -7.24 28.43 2.52
C ASP A 97 -7.17 26.98 3.00
N LEU A 98 -8.15 26.12 2.64
CA LEU A 98 -8.07 24.70 2.95
C LEU A 98 -7.05 24.03 2.03
N LYS A 99 -5.83 23.94 2.51
CA LYS A 99 -4.77 23.17 1.85
C LYS A 99 -4.70 21.79 2.48
N ALA A 100 -4.50 20.79 1.63
CA ALA A 100 -4.00 19.52 2.12
C ALA A 100 -2.68 19.74 2.87
N ASP A 101 -2.33 18.81 3.76
CA ASP A 101 -1.07 18.84 4.51
C ASP A 101 0.10 19.20 3.56
N PRO A 102 1.06 20.07 3.97
CA PRO A 102 2.14 20.55 3.13
C PRO A 102 2.99 19.48 2.43
N ASP A 103 3.04 18.26 2.95
CA ASP A 103 3.73 17.14 2.32
C ASP A 103 2.81 16.31 1.39
N ALA A 104 1.55 16.72 1.23
CA ALA A 104 0.62 16.13 0.28
C ALA A 104 0.55 17.01 -0.97
N ASN A 105 1.11 16.53 -2.08
CA ASN A 105 0.90 17.11 -3.41
C ASN A 105 -0.51 16.77 -3.95
N ILE A 106 -1.52 16.78 -3.09
CA ILE A 106 -2.87 16.33 -3.40
C ILE A 106 -3.85 17.38 -2.89
N ASP A 107 -4.79 17.75 -3.75
CA ASP A 107 -5.88 18.67 -3.40
C ASP A 107 -6.78 18.06 -2.30
N PRO A 108 -7.45 18.91 -1.50
CA PRO A 108 -8.42 18.44 -0.53
C PRO A 108 -9.46 17.51 -1.16
N LEU A 109 -9.78 16.42 -0.48
CA LEU A 109 -10.75 15.44 -0.95
C LEU A 109 -12.16 16.00 -0.83
N ILE A 110 -12.90 16.04 -1.93
CA ILE A 110 -14.32 16.40 -1.95
C ILE A 110 -15.16 15.13 -2.04
N ILE A 111 -15.97 14.88 -1.03
CA ILE A 111 -16.90 13.74 -0.97
C ILE A 111 -18.32 14.23 -1.15
N ASP A 112 -19.08 13.56 -2.03
CA ASP A 112 -20.52 13.76 -2.19
C ASP A 112 -21.27 12.56 -1.59
N GLN A 113 -22.01 12.82 -0.51
CA GLN A 113 -22.90 11.84 0.11
C GLN A 113 -24.34 12.30 -0.06
N ASN A 114 -25.09 11.66 -0.94
CA ASN A 114 -26.51 11.94 -1.18
C ASN A 114 -26.80 13.43 -1.49
N GLY A 115 -25.98 14.05 -2.31
CA GLY A 115 -26.11 15.46 -2.69
C GLY A 115 -25.54 16.45 -1.67
N THR A 116 -25.04 15.98 -0.53
CA THR A 116 -24.32 16.82 0.44
C THR A 116 -22.80 16.71 0.16
N LYS A 117 -22.23 17.79 -0.31
CA LYS A 117 -20.79 17.86 -0.54
C LYS A 117 -20.06 18.27 0.72
N SER A 118 -19.03 17.53 1.06
CA SER A 118 -18.12 17.84 2.16
C SER A 118 -16.68 17.86 1.65
N VAL A 119 -15.88 18.80 2.13
CA VAL A 119 -14.45 18.81 1.92
C VAL A 119 -13.79 18.12 3.10
N ILE A 120 -12.98 17.13 2.81
CA ILE A 120 -12.13 16.52 3.83
C ILE A 120 -10.84 17.35 3.86
N VAL A 121 -10.70 18.14 4.90
CA VAL A 121 -9.53 18.96 5.15
C VAL A 121 -8.64 18.19 6.07
N ASP A 122 -7.73 17.43 5.50
CA ASP A 122 -6.89 16.60 6.32
C ASP A 122 -5.59 16.20 5.63
N ASN A 123 -4.74 15.61 6.43
CA ASN A 123 -3.53 14.99 5.99
C ASN A 123 -3.84 13.91 4.94
N ALA A 124 -3.33 14.09 3.72
CA ALA A 124 -3.52 13.15 2.62
C ALA A 124 -3.06 11.72 2.96
N ARG A 125 -2.20 11.56 3.96
CA ARG A 125 -1.80 10.25 4.50
C ARG A 125 -2.95 9.50 5.16
N HIS A 126 -4.02 10.20 5.55
CA HIS A 126 -5.17 9.58 6.18
C HIS A 126 -6.02 8.79 5.18
N TYR A 127 -6.24 9.33 3.98
CA TYR A 127 -7.16 8.76 2.99
C TYR A 127 -6.52 8.20 1.74
N ASN A 128 -5.22 8.48 1.47
CA ASN A 128 -4.50 7.90 0.34
C ASN A 128 -3.56 6.77 0.76
N PRO A 129 -3.31 5.80 -0.12
CA PRO A 129 -2.24 4.84 0.08
C PRO A 129 -0.89 5.55 0.09
N VAL A 130 -0.09 5.32 1.13
CA VAL A 130 1.18 6.03 1.31
C VAL A 130 2.16 5.22 2.15
N SER A 131 3.44 5.35 1.86
CA SER A 131 4.54 4.89 2.70
C SER A 131 5.45 6.05 3.11
N VAL A 132 5.95 6.02 4.34
CA VAL A 132 7.00 6.92 4.84
C VAL A 132 8.20 6.09 5.21
N ASP A 133 9.35 6.42 4.64
CA ASP A 133 10.57 5.65 4.78
C ASP A 133 11.13 5.62 6.23
N SER A 134 12.23 4.92 6.42
CA SER A 134 12.90 4.80 7.72
C SER A 134 13.46 6.12 8.26
N SER A 135 13.74 7.09 7.38
CA SER A 135 14.18 8.43 7.78
C SER A 135 13.04 9.29 8.31
N GLY A 136 11.80 9.00 7.89
CA GLY A 136 10.62 9.80 8.20
C GLY A 136 10.46 11.07 7.34
N HIS A 137 11.37 11.31 6.40
CA HIS A 137 11.37 12.52 5.58
C HIS A 137 10.76 12.34 4.19
N ASN A 138 10.72 11.09 3.69
CA ASN A 138 10.22 10.84 2.36
C ASN A 138 8.88 10.10 2.43
N ALA A 139 7.82 10.79 2.03
CA ALA A 139 6.51 10.19 1.82
C ALA A 139 6.33 9.83 0.34
N THR A 140 5.94 8.59 0.06
CA THR A 140 5.64 8.10 -1.28
C THR A 140 4.19 7.68 -1.35
N TYR A 141 3.39 8.35 -2.18
CA TYR A 141 2.01 7.95 -2.44
C TYR A 141 1.99 6.74 -3.37
N LEU A 142 1.28 5.73 -2.92
CA LEU A 142 1.17 4.46 -3.62
C LEU A 142 -0.03 4.48 -4.58
N PRO A 143 -0.05 3.63 -5.62
CA PRO A 143 -1.21 3.51 -6.48
C PRO A 143 -2.43 2.98 -5.70
N LEU A 144 -3.63 3.27 -6.19
CA LEU A 144 -4.86 2.68 -5.66
C LEU A 144 -4.80 1.15 -5.77
N ASN A 145 -5.27 0.45 -4.74
CA ASN A 145 -5.18 -1.01 -4.63
C ASN A 145 -3.73 -1.51 -4.68
N ALA A 146 -2.84 -0.83 -3.99
CA ALA A 146 -1.41 -1.09 -4.02
C ALA A 146 -1.05 -2.53 -3.62
N ASN A 147 0.01 -3.03 -4.28
CA ASN A 147 0.82 -4.14 -3.79
C ASN A 147 2.13 -3.53 -3.27
N TYR A 148 2.35 -3.59 -1.98
CA TYR A 148 3.49 -2.99 -1.31
C TYR A 148 4.42 -4.05 -0.73
N THR A 149 5.71 -3.83 -0.78
CA THR A 149 6.69 -4.68 -0.10
C THR A 149 7.16 -3.98 1.17
N LEU A 150 6.84 -4.56 2.32
CA LEU A 150 7.16 -4.03 3.63
C LEU A 150 8.48 -4.63 4.13
N THR A 151 9.47 -3.76 4.34
CA THR A 151 10.78 -4.15 4.89
C THR A 151 10.79 -4.18 6.42
N GLY A 152 9.80 -3.52 7.06
CA GLY A 152 9.72 -3.35 8.51
C GLY A 152 10.60 -2.21 9.04
N THR A 153 11.19 -1.40 8.17
CA THR A 153 11.98 -0.21 8.55
C THR A 153 11.18 1.08 8.41
N GLU A 154 10.11 1.06 7.64
CA GLU A 154 9.24 2.20 7.38
C GLU A 154 8.64 2.75 8.67
N LYS A 155 8.49 4.06 8.75
CA LYS A 155 7.87 4.74 9.90
C LYS A 155 6.36 4.64 9.86
N PHE A 156 5.79 4.63 8.65
CA PHE A 156 4.36 4.61 8.40
C PHE A 156 4.07 3.98 7.03
N VAL A 157 3.08 3.09 6.96
CA VAL A 157 2.56 2.56 5.71
C VAL A 157 1.05 2.41 5.87
N SER A 158 0.27 2.99 4.97
CA SER A 158 -1.18 2.95 5.02
C SER A 158 -1.81 2.62 3.68
N SER A 159 -2.91 1.90 3.73
CA SER A 159 -3.77 1.63 2.56
C SER A 159 -4.54 2.86 2.07
N GLY A 160 -4.65 3.90 2.89
CA GLY A 160 -5.72 4.89 2.73
C GLY A 160 -7.11 4.30 3.02
N TRP A 161 -8.17 5.03 2.67
CA TRP A 161 -9.55 4.61 2.93
C TRP A 161 -10.01 3.54 1.97
N MET A 162 -10.08 2.31 2.46
CA MET A 162 -10.59 1.16 1.72
C MET A 162 -12.11 1.11 1.86
N TRP A 163 -12.80 1.22 0.73
CA TRP A 163 -14.26 1.17 0.65
C TRP A 163 -14.75 -0.22 0.26
N PRO A 164 -15.95 -0.60 0.68
CA PRO A 164 -16.64 -1.75 0.10
C PRO A 164 -16.84 -1.54 -1.40
N GLU A 165 -16.82 -2.62 -2.16
CA GLU A 165 -16.94 -2.55 -3.61
C GLU A 165 -18.24 -1.88 -4.05
N GLY A 166 -18.13 -0.84 -4.88
CA GLY A 166 -19.26 -0.07 -5.40
C GLY A 166 -19.90 0.91 -4.40
N LEU A 167 -19.36 1.02 -3.17
CA LEU A 167 -19.93 1.88 -2.13
C LEU A 167 -19.03 3.09 -1.77
N ALA A 168 -17.94 3.31 -2.49
CA ALA A 168 -17.15 4.53 -2.34
C ALA A 168 -18.00 5.76 -2.70
N PRO A 169 -18.06 6.79 -1.85
CA PRO A 169 -18.73 8.04 -2.20
C PRO A 169 -18.07 8.68 -3.43
N GLN A 170 -18.85 9.48 -4.16
CA GLN A 170 -18.31 10.22 -5.29
C GLN A 170 -17.20 11.17 -4.83
N GLY A 171 -16.05 11.10 -5.48
CA GLY A 171 -14.86 11.88 -5.14
C GLY A 171 -13.89 11.16 -4.20
N ALA A 172 -14.32 10.11 -3.48
CA ALA A 172 -13.41 9.33 -2.66
C ALA A 172 -12.53 8.42 -3.52
N PRO A 173 -11.24 8.21 -3.16
CA PRO A 173 -10.40 7.23 -3.84
C PRO A 173 -11.04 5.83 -3.77
N PRO A 174 -11.27 5.14 -4.91
CA PRO A 174 -11.97 3.86 -4.92
C PRO A 174 -11.03 2.69 -4.57
N ILE A 175 -10.47 2.74 -3.36
CA ILE A 175 -9.55 1.71 -2.86
C ILE A 175 -10.39 0.52 -2.35
N LYS A 176 -10.19 -0.67 -2.94
CA LYS A 176 -10.92 -1.89 -2.60
C LYS A 176 -10.06 -2.89 -1.84
N THR A 177 -8.77 -2.94 -2.17
CA THR A 177 -7.80 -3.89 -1.63
C THR A 177 -6.49 -3.21 -1.30
N PHE A 178 -5.75 -3.82 -0.38
CA PHE A 178 -4.37 -3.48 -0.10
C PHE A 178 -3.60 -4.76 0.16
N SER A 179 -2.52 -4.98 -0.57
CA SER A 179 -1.68 -6.17 -0.44
C SER A 179 -0.30 -5.80 0.03
N VAL A 180 0.23 -6.55 1.00
CA VAL A 180 1.57 -6.34 1.51
C VAL A 180 2.34 -7.65 1.50
N THR A 181 3.51 -7.63 0.88
CA THR A 181 4.52 -8.69 0.95
C THR A 181 5.50 -8.35 2.07
N PHE A 182 5.77 -9.29 2.96
CA PHE A 182 6.64 -9.08 4.12
C PHE A 182 8.01 -9.70 3.84
N GLU A 183 9.05 -8.86 3.74
CA GLU A 183 10.41 -9.34 3.42
C GLU A 183 11.11 -10.01 4.60
N ASN A 184 10.88 -9.52 5.81
CA ASN A 184 11.65 -9.92 6.98
C ASN A 184 10.77 -10.59 8.03
N ALA A 185 11.34 -11.57 8.73
CA ALA A 185 10.71 -12.16 9.90
C ALA A 185 10.48 -11.11 11.00
N GLY A 186 9.36 -11.21 11.71
CA GLY A 186 9.00 -10.27 12.76
C GLY A 186 7.52 -10.24 13.08
N LYS A 187 7.15 -9.33 13.98
CA LYS A 187 5.76 -9.02 14.31
C LYS A 187 5.42 -7.62 13.80
N TYR A 188 4.35 -7.56 13.05
CA TYR A 188 3.88 -6.35 12.39
C TYR A 188 2.47 -6.03 12.86
N ASP A 189 2.38 -5.14 13.86
CA ASP A 189 1.11 -4.63 14.32
C ASP A 189 0.54 -3.64 13.32
N TYR A 190 -0.78 -3.70 13.09
CA TYR A 190 -1.48 -2.75 12.24
C TYR A 190 -2.83 -2.37 12.84
N MET A 191 -3.35 -1.23 12.39
CA MET A 191 -4.59 -0.66 12.90
C MET A 191 -5.38 0.05 11.81
N CYS A 192 -6.64 0.36 12.11
CA CYS A 192 -7.42 1.31 11.34
C CYS A 192 -7.26 2.71 11.98
N VAL A 193 -6.80 3.71 11.20
CA VAL A 193 -6.64 5.08 11.74
C VAL A 193 -7.97 5.80 11.97
N ILE A 194 -9.04 5.36 11.29
CA ILE A 194 -10.42 5.87 11.51
C ILE A 194 -11.00 5.29 12.80
N HIS A 195 -10.66 4.02 13.10
CA HIS A 195 -11.15 3.26 14.24
C HIS A 195 -9.96 2.73 15.06
N PRO A 196 -9.29 3.55 15.88
CA PRO A 196 -8.00 3.19 16.50
C PRO A 196 -8.04 1.95 17.41
N TRP A 197 -9.22 1.55 17.89
CA TRP A 197 -9.42 0.31 18.65
C TRP A 197 -9.40 -0.97 17.77
N MET A 198 -9.53 -0.80 16.44
CA MET A 198 -9.48 -1.87 15.45
C MET A 198 -8.03 -2.18 15.12
N THR A 199 -7.51 -3.26 15.68
CA THR A 199 -6.12 -3.67 15.55
C THR A 199 -5.98 -5.09 15.07
N GLY A 200 -4.86 -5.40 14.41
CA GLY A 200 -4.47 -6.73 13.98
C GLY A 200 -2.97 -6.92 14.02
N ILE A 201 -2.51 -8.14 13.77
CA ILE A 201 -1.10 -8.50 13.78
C ILE A 201 -0.78 -9.51 12.68
N VAL A 202 0.34 -9.33 11.98
CA VAL A 202 0.97 -10.32 11.12
C VAL A 202 2.26 -10.79 11.78
N THR A 203 2.37 -12.10 12.01
CA THR A 203 3.61 -12.73 12.46
C THR A 203 4.27 -13.39 11.26
N VAL A 204 5.50 -13.00 10.99
CA VAL A 204 6.32 -13.50 9.88
C VAL A 204 7.44 -14.36 10.44
N ASN A 205 7.49 -15.63 10.03
CA ASN A 205 8.45 -16.64 10.47
C ASN A 205 9.57 -16.82 9.44
#